data_1b8082e50d1ad9c6f2116869fba81bfa
#
_entry.id   1b8082e50d1ad9c6f2116869fba81bfa
#
_cell.length_a   1.000
_cell.length_b   1.000
_cell.length_c   1.000
_cell.angle_alpha   90.00
_cell.angle_beta   90.00
_cell.angle_gamma   90.00
#
_symmetry.space_group_name_H-M   'P 1'
#
loop_
_entity.id
_entity.type
_entity.pdbx_description
1 polymer ?
#
loop_
_entity_poly.entity_id
_entity_poly.type
_entity_poly.pdbx_seq_one_letter_code
_entity_poly.pdbx_strand_id
1 'polypeptide(L)'
;MSSIYREPAVVRRISQRSSLKKITSNSTIAAAVMVLAALIALVVANSPAHEVVREILEVQMSFSLGMIHAHMALEVFVNDFLMAIFFLLVGIELKYEVTVGQLRRPRQAMLPMLAAVGGVAVPALIYLALNASTAPHGWATPIATDIAFALGVMSLLGNRISPQTKVFFQTLAIADDILAIVVIALFYGHTPDIAWLAASLGVLVILWGMNRLKIYSSGPYLLVGLVLWVCMYHSGIHATLAGVLLAFFLPSHSDVRLSKLGSWLSRRARELDDHYDDEHHVLGQHDFTHGANSIEQVMHHVTPPLQRVEHYISVFVNFVVLPIFAFVNAQITLVGADFGALLSSNIAHGVFFGAVLGKPLGIILVTFLLVKVKICKLPAKVDWIQITAVGLMGGLGFTMSILISNLAFPDAGEILAAKVAVLAASFASAILGLLFVHIAEFYKRQKNSNIKEDSE
;
A
#
# COMPACT_ATOMS: atom_id res chain seq x y z
N MET A 1 -1.75 -31.90 -9.73
CA MET A 1 -1.75 -31.07 -10.96
C MET A 1 -0.87 -31.63 -12.08
N SER A 2 0.24 -32.31 -11.80
CA SER A 2 1.14 -32.86 -12.84
C SER A 2 0.53 -33.95 -13.74
N SER A 3 -0.49 -34.66 -13.29
CA SER A 3 -1.13 -35.76 -14.02
C SER A 3 -2.08 -35.35 -15.15
N ILE A 4 -2.48 -34.07 -15.20
CA ILE A 4 -3.44 -33.54 -16.18
C ILE A 4 -2.73 -32.98 -17.42
N TYR A 5 -1.46 -32.55 -17.29
CA TYR A 5 -0.72 -31.96 -18.39
C TYR A 5 0.08 -33.01 -19.19
N ARG A 6 -0.15 -33.07 -20.48
CA ARG A 6 0.55 -34.02 -21.40
C ARG A 6 2.04 -33.74 -21.54
N GLU A 7 2.42 -32.45 -21.52
CA GLU A 7 3.78 -32.01 -21.85
C GLU A 7 4.62 -31.69 -20.60
N PRO A 8 5.79 -32.33 -20.41
CA PRO A 8 6.71 -32.02 -19.29
C PRO A 8 7.15 -30.53 -19.29
N ALA A 9 7.26 -29.90 -20.46
CA ALA A 9 7.60 -28.50 -20.61
C ALA A 9 6.54 -27.57 -19.99
N VAL A 10 5.25 -27.93 -20.11
CA VAL A 10 4.13 -27.17 -19.51
C VAL A 10 4.17 -27.31 -17.99
N VAL A 11 4.39 -28.52 -17.48
CA VAL A 11 4.53 -28.77 -16.03
C VAL A 11 5.71 -27.97 -15.44
N ARG A 12 6.84 -27.93 -16.15
CA ARG A 12 8.01 -27.14 -15.75
C ARG A 12 7.72 -25.65 -15.72
N ARG A 13 7.02 -25.11 -16.74
CA ARG A 13 6.61 -23.70 -16.77
C ARG A 13 5.65 -23.34 -15.64
N ILE A 14 4.69 -24.21 -15.33
CA ILE A 14 3.76 -24.03 -14.21
C ILE A 14 4.51 -24.05 -12.87
N SER A 15 5.47 -24.97 -12.70
CA SER A 15 6.33 -25.02 -11.52
C SER A 15 7.18 -23.75 -11.38
N GLN A 16 7.80 -23.28 -12.46
CA GLN A 16 8.54 -22.02 -12.48
C GLN A 16 7.66 -20.83 -12.14
N ARG A 17 6.45 -20.75 -12.72
CA ARG A 17 5.46 -19.70 -12.36
C ARG A 17 5.06 -19.78 -10.88
N SER A 18 4.89 -20.96 -10.31
CA SER A 18 4.58 -21.12 -8.89
C SER A 18 5.74 -20.67 -7.98
N SER A 19 6.98 -20.89 -8.41
CA SER A 19 8.18 -20.42 -7.70
C SER A 19 8.32 -18.91 -7.80
N LEU A 20 8.13 -18.33 -8.98
CA LEU A 20 8.07 -16.88 -9.15
C LEU A 20 6.95 -16.26 -8.29
N LYS A 21 5.77 -16.88 -8.26
CA LYS A 21 4.65 -16.41 -7.43
C LYS A 21 5.00 -16.44 -5.93
N LYS A 22 5.77 -17.40 -5.44
CA LYS A 22 6.27 -17.42 -4.06
C LYS A 22 7.23 -16.26 -3.78
N ILE A 23 8.07 -15.88 -4.75
CA ILE A 23 8.98 -14.75 -4.64
C ILE A 23 8.20 -13.44 -4.65
N THR A 24 7.27 -13.29 -5.59
CA THR A 24 6.47 -12.06 -5.75
C THR A 24 5.40 -11.86 -4.66
N SER A 25 5.07 -12.89 -3.90
CA SER A 25 4.18 -12.76 -2.73
C SER A 25 4.93 -12.49 -1.42
N ASN A 26 6.27 -12.36 -1.47
CA ASN A 26 7.08 -12.13 -0.26
C ASN A 26 7.30 -10.63 -0.04
N SER A 27 6.64 -10.08 0.99
CA SER A 27 6.76 -8.67 1.38
C SER A 27 8.20 -8.22 1.69
N THR A 28 9.04 -9.13 2.20
CA THR A 28 10.45 -8.83 2.47
C THR A 28 11.24 -8.55 1.18
N ILE A 29 10.98 -9.34 0.13
CA ILE A 29 11.64 -9.14 -1.17
C ILE A 29 11.16 -7.83 -1.80
N ALA A 30 9.87 -7.55 -1.74
CA ALA A 30 9.30 -6.30 -2.25
C ALA A 30 9.93 -5.08 -1.56
N ALA A 31 10.00 -5.09 -0.22
CA ALA A 31 10.65 -4.03 0.54
C ALA A 31 12.15 -3.90 0.20
N ALA A 32 12.87 -5.01 0.03
CA ALA A 32 14.28 -4.98 -0.35
C ALA A 32 14.49 -4.36 -1.74
N VAL A 33 13.63 -4.67 -2.72
CA VAL A 33 13.69 -4.09 -4.07
C VAL A 33 13.42 -2.58 -4.02
N MET A 34 12.45 -2.15 -3.23
CA MET A 34 12.12 -0.73 -3.06
C MET A 34 13.28 0.04 -2.40
N VAL A 35 13.86 -0.50 -1.32
CA VAL A 35 15.04 0.11 -0.66
C VAL A 35 16.24 0.16 -1.61
N LEU A 36 16.47 -0.91 -2.37
CA LEU A 36 17.54 -0.95 -3.36
C LEU A 36 17.34 0.14 -4.44
N ALA A 37 16.11 0.30 -4.92
CA ALA A 37 15.77 1.36 -5.88
C ALA A 37 16.07 2.76 -5.31
N ALA A 38 15.72 3.01 -4.05
CA ALA A 38 16.03 4.27 -3.38
C ALA A 38 17.53 4.50 -3.17
N LEU A 39 18.29 3.46 -2.81
CA LEU A 39 19.74 3.55 -2.70
C LEU A 39 20.40 3.83 -4.05
N ILE A 40 19.95 3.18 -5.12
CA ILE A 40 20.39 3.46 -6.49
C ILE A 40 20.08 4.91 -6.85
N ALA A 41 18.86 5.40 -6.55
CA ALA A 41 18.46 6.78 -6.79
C ALA A 41 19.39 7.77 -6.07
N LEU A 42 19.70 7.53 -4.80
CA LEU A 42 20.63 8.36 -4.02
C LEU A 42 22.03 8.38 -4.61
N VAL A 43 22.55 7.23 -5.04
CA VAL A 43 23.87 7.15 -5.70
C VAL A 43 23.86 7.88 -7.04
N VAL A 44 22.83 7.70 -7.85
CA VAL A 44 22.68 8.37 -9.15
C VAL A 44 22.55 9.88 -8.97
N ALA A 45 21.75 10.35 -8.02
CA ALA A 45 21.58 11.78 -7.73
C ALA A 45 22.87 12.48 -7.30
N ASN A 46 23.84 11.74 -6.75
CA ASN A 46 25.13 12.25 -6.30
C ASN A 46 26.30 11.84 -7.24
N SER A 47 26.02 11.48 -8.47
CA SER A 47 26.96 11.09 -9.52
C SER A 47 26.79 11.98 -10.76
N PRO A 48 27.75 11.96 -11.71
CA PRO A 48 27.63 12.67 -12.99
C PRO A 48 26.38 12.28 -13.81
N ALA A 49 25.75 11.12 -13.51
CA ALA A 49 24.53 10.69 -14.17
C ALA A 49 23.27 11.48 -13.74
N HIS A 50 23.38 12.31 -12.69
CA HIS A 50 22.24 13.10 -12.19
C HIS A 50 21.58 13.96 -13.28
N GLU A 51 22.37 14.69 -14.07
CA GLU A 51 21.85 15.56 -15.13
C GLU A 51 21.03 14.78 -16.16
N VAL A 52 21.53 13.62 -16.60
CA VAL A 52 20.84 12.76 -17.58
C VAL A 52 19.52 12.24 -17.02
N VAL A 53 19.51 11.81 -15.75
CA VAL A 53 18.27 11.30 -15.12
C VAL A 53 17.28 12.44 -14.91
N ARG A 54 17.73 13.63 -14.52
CA ARG A 54 16.90 14.82 -14.38
C ARG A 54 16.25 15.20 -15.70
N GLU A 55 17.02 15.26 -16.79
CA GLU A 55 16.49 15.51 -18.12
C GLU A 55 15.42 14.49 -18.52
N ILE A 56 15.61 13.20 -18.23
CA ILE A 56 14.62 12.16 -18.49
C ILE A 56 13.34 12.38 -17.68
N LEU A 57 13.44 12.72 -16.40
CA LEU A 57 12.30 12.93 -15.52
C LEU A 57 11.51 14.21 -15.87
N GLU A 58 12.19 15.24 -16.42
CA GLU A 58 11.60 16.48 -16.88
C GLU A 58 10.99 16.38 -18.28
N VAL A 59 11.21 15.24 -19.02
CA VAL A 59 10.60 15.04 -20.35
C VAL A 59 9.10 15.24 -20.30
N GLN A 60 8.60 16.17 -21.12
CA GLN A 60 7.19 16.46 -21.24
C GLN A 60 6.50 15.39 -22.09
N MET A 61 5.66 14.59 -21.46
CA MET A 61 4.76 13.69 -22.17
C MET A 61 3.50 14.44 -22.57
N SER A 62 3.14 14.40 -23.85
CA SER A 62 1.93 15.00 -24.35
C SER A 62 0.95 13.92 -24.80
N PHE A 63 -0.18 13.86 -24.11
CA PHE A 63 -1.29 13.01 -24.51
C PHE A 63 -2.38 13.90 -25.10
N SER A 64 -2.75 13.67 -26.36
CA SER A 64 -3.84 14.39 -26.98
C SER A 64 -4.91 13.44 -27.47
N LEU A 65 -6.11 13.58 -26.95
CA LEU A 65 -7.30 12.84 -27.38
C LEU A 65 -8.42 13.82 -27.73
N GLY A 66 -8.54 14.16 -29.00
CA GLY A 66 -9.50 15.15 -29.46
C GLY A 66 -9.25 16.54 -28.85
N MET A 67 -10.18 17.02 -28.03
CA MET A 67 -10.08 18.33 -27.35
C MET A 67 -9.35 18.27 -26.00
N ILE A 68 -8.98 17.08 -25.53
CA ILE A 68 -8.27 16.89 -24.26
C ILE A 68 -6.76 16.84 -24.56
N HIS A 69 -6.04 17.84 -24.08
CA HIS A 69 -4.57 17.90 -24.17
C HIS A 69 -4.01 17.87 -22.76
N ALA A 70 -3.32 16.81 -22.39
CA ALA A 70 -2.60 16.70 -21.13
C ALA A 70 -1.10 16.78 -21.42
N HIS A 71 -0.44 17.77 -20.84
CA HIS A 71 1.02 17.89 -20.83
C HIS A 71 1.49 17.69 -19.40
N MET A 72 2.32 16.69 -19.18
CA MET A 72 2.90 16.44 -17.84
C MET A 72 4.31 15.91 -17.96
N ALA A 73 5.18 16.31 -17.03
CA ALA A 73 6.50 15.71 -16.91
C ALA A 73 6.41 14.24 -16.51
N LEU A 74 7.40 13.45 -16.86
CA LEU A 74 7.46 12.04 -16.48
C LEU A 74 7.42 11.86 -14.95
N GLU A 75 8.09 12.76 -14.21
CA GLU A 75 8.05 12.77 -12.75
C GLU A 75 6.60 12.94 -12.22
N VAL A 76 5.84 13.88 -12.79
CA VAL A 76 4.43 14.12 -12.41
C VAL A 76 3.58 12.91 -12.75
N PHE A 77 3.80 12.27 -13.91
CA PHE A 77 3.10 11.03 -14.26
C PHE A 77 3.36 9.91 -13.26
N VAL A 78 4.60 9.73 -12.82
CA VAL A 78 4.95 8.75 -11.78
C VAL A 78 4.25 9.08 -10.46
N ASN A 79 4.28 10.34 -10.04
CA ASN A 79 3.74 10.77 -8.76
C ASN A 79 2.21 10.76 -8.72
N ASP A 80 1.53 10.99 -9.85
CA ASP A 80 0.06 11.04 -9.89
C ASP A 80 -0.54 9.73 -10.40
N PHE A 81 -0.08 9.23 -11.57
CA PHE A 81 -0.72 8.05 -12.17
C PHE A 81 -0.30 6.75 -11.51
N LEU A 82 1.01 6.50 -11.32
CA LEU A 82 1.44 5.27 -10.67
C LEU A 82 0.99 5.23 -9.21
N MET A 83 0.98 6.39 -8.54
CA MET A 83 0.45 6.45 -7.18
C MET A 83 -1.07 6.26 -7.13
N ALA A 84 -1.84 6.65 -8.15
CA ALA A 84 -3.27 6.31 -8.22
C ALA A 84 -3.49 4.78 -8.30
N ILE A 85 -2.60 4.04 -8.97
CA ILE A 85 -2.63 2.56 -8.99
C ILE A 85 -2.26 2.00 -7.60
N PHE A 86 -1.28 2.58 -6.92
CA PHE A 86 -0.97 2.21 -5.53
C PHE A 86 -2.17 2.47 -4.61
N PHE A 87 -2.80 3.64 -4.70
CA PHE A 87 -3.98 3.97 -3.90
C PHE A 87 -5.21 3.14 -4.27
N LEU A 88 -5.29 2.62 -5.49
CA LEU A 88 -6.29 1.61 -5.84
C LEU A 88 -6.07 0.33 -5.02
N LEU A 89 -4.84 -0.13 -4.87
CA LEU A 89 -4.52 -1.29 -4.03
C LEU A 89 -4.88 -1.02 -2.56
N VAL A 90 -4.46 0.12 -2.01
CA VAL A 90 -4.80 0.53 -0.63
C VAL A 90 -6.33 0.61 -0.44
N GLY A 91 -7.06 1.17 -1.41
CA GLY A 91 -8.52 1.24 -1.38
C GLY A 91 -9.18 -0.15 -1.44
N ILE A 92 -8.62 -1.11 -2.17
CA ILE A 92 -9.07 -2.51 -2.22
C ILE A 92 -8.84 -3.18 -0.85
N GLU A 93 -7.65 -3.01 -0.27
CA GLU A 93 -7.32 -3.54 1.06
C GLU A 93 -8.25 -2.94 2.13
N LEU A 94 -8.49 -1.63 2.07
CA LEU A 94 -9.46 -0.97 2.95
C LEU A 94 -10.86 -1.56 2.80
N LYS A 95 -11.34 -1.72 1.57
CA LYS A 95 -12.66 -2.31 1.32
C LYS A 95 -12.75 -3.75 1.81
N TYR A 96 -11.68 -4.53 1.65
CA TYR A 96 -11.58 -5.88 2.20
C TYR A 96 -11.69 -5.86 3.73
N GLU A 97 -10.91 -5.01 4.40
CA GLU A 97 -10.91 -4.90 5.86
C GLU A 97 -12.28 -4.48 6.42
N VAL A 98 -12.98 -3.56 5.77
CA VAL A 98 -14.33 -3.12 6.16
C VAL A 98 -15.39 -4.21 5.89
N THR A 99 -15.21 -5.01 4.83
CA THR A 99 -16.21 -6.00 4.42
C THR A 99 -16.05 -7.34 5.13
N VAL A 100 -14.84 -7.85 5.25
CA VAL A 100 -14.51 -9.20 5.74
C VAL A 100 -13.51 -9.18 6.88
N GLY A 101 -12.60 -8.21 6.91
CA GLY A 101 -11.47 -8.12 7.83
C GLY A 101 -11.83 -7.64 9.23
N GLN A 102 -10.84 -7.13 9.94
CA GLN A 102 -10.98 -6.72 11.34
C GLN A 102 -11.82 -5.46 11.52
N LEU A 103 -11.80 -4.53 10.54
CA LEU A 103 -12.61 -3.31 10.58
C LEU A 103 -14.13 -3.59 10.55
N ARG A 104 -14.56 -4.76 10.09
CA ARG A 104 -15.96 -5.18 10.15
C ARG A 104 -16.47 -5.35 11.59
N ARG A 105 -15.58 -5.65 12.55
CA ARG A 105 -15.94 -5.87 13.96
C ARG A 105 -15.53 -4.67 14.79
N PRO A 106 -16.42 -3.71 15.12
CA PRO A 106 -16.08 -2.45 15.78
C PRO A 106 -15.25 -2.64 17.06
N ARG A 107 -15.53 -3.68 17.85
CA ARG A 107 -14.80 -3.97 19.10
C ARG A 107 -13.34 -4.38 18.87
N GLN A 108 -13.01 -5.00 17.73
CA GLN A 108 -11.64 -5.42 17.40
C GLN A 108 -10.88 -4.33 16.64
N ALA A 109 -11.59 -3.58 15.79
CA ALA A 109 -11.06 -2.48 15.02
C ALA A 109 -10.74 -1.23 15.87
N MET A 110 -11.50 -1.01 16.95
CA MET A 110 -11.45 0.23 17.73
C MET A 110 -10.05 0.51 18.29
N LEU A 111 -9.33 -0.52 18.75
CA LEU A 111 -8.00 -0.33 19.32
C LEU A 111 -6.99 0.16 18.26
N PRO A 112 -6.76 -0.55 17.13
CA PRO A 112 -5.82 -0.07 16.11
C PRO A 112 -6.26 1.24 15.46
N MET A 113 -7.57 1.48 15.25
CA MET A 113 -8.06 2.74 14.67
C MET A 113 -7.80 3.95 15.58
N LEU A 114 -8.11 3.84 16.88
CA LEU A 114 -7.84 4.91 17.81
C LEU A 114 -6.34 5.09 18.08
N ALA A 115 -5.57 3.99 18.06
CA ALA A 115 -4.11 4.07 18.12
C ALA A 115 -3.53 4.80 16.90
N ALA A 116 -4.09 4.61 15.70
CA ALA A 116 -3.72 5.37 14.51
C ALA A 116 -3.98 6.87 14.66
N VAL A 117 -5.12 7.27 15.26
CA VAL A 117 -5.38 8.69 15.58
C VAL A 117 -4.27 9.27 16.48
N GLY A 118 -3.82 8.50 17.48
CA GLY A 118 -2.66 8.89 18.30
C GLY A 118 -1.37 8.99 17.49
N GLY A 119 -1.16 8.02 16.58
CA GLY A 119 -0.04 7.98 15.65
C GLY A 119 -0.02 9.11 14.63
N VAL A 120 -1.14 9.80 14.42
CA VAL A 120 -1.27 11.02 13.59
C VAL A 120 -1.13 12.27 14.44
N ALA A 121 -1.86 12.34 15.56
CA ALA A 121 -1.96 13.57 16.37
C ALA A 121 -0.62 13.94 17.01
N VAL A 122 0.09 12.98 17.63
CA VAL A 122 1.32 13.28 18.35
C VAL A 122 2.46 13.72 17.44
N PRO A 123 2.76 13.05 16.29
CA PRO A 123 3.74 13.55 15.32
C PRO A 123 3.40 14.95 14.78
N ALA A 124 2.13 15.18 14.46
CA ALA A 124 1.66 16.48 13.98
C ALA A 124 1.90 17.58 15.04
N LEU A 125 1.59 17.31 16.30
CA LEU A 125 1.84 18.26 17.40
C LEU A 125 3.33 18.54 17.61
N ILE A 126 4.20 17.50 17.55
CA ILE A 126 5.66 17.69 17.65
C ILE A 126 6.16 18.55 16.49
N TYR A 127 5.70 18.24 15.26
CA TYR A 127 6.07 19.04 14.09
C TYR A 127 5.65 20.49 14.25
N LEU A 128 4.39 20.74 14.62
CA LEU A 128 3.85 22.08 14.79
C LEU A 128 4.54 22.84 15.94
N ALA A 129 4.91 22.16 17.03
CA ALA A 129 5.64 22.78 18.14
C ALA A 129 7.00 23.37 17.68
N LEU A 130 7.64 22.77 16.69
CA LEU A 130 8.93 23.20 16.15
C LEU A 130 8.80 24.14 14.94
N ASN A 131 7.68 24.09 14.20
CA ASN A 131 7.53 24.74 12.88
C ASN A 131 6.29 25.62 12.77
N ALA A 132 5.58 25.94 13.86
CA ALA A 132 4.36 26.75 13.81
C ALA A 132 4.55 28.13 13.16
N SER A 133 5.75 28.73 13.30
CA SER A 133 6.07 30.04 12.77
C SER A 133 6.82 30.00 11.43
N THR A 134 7.39 28.88 11.04
CA THR A 134 8.26 28.75 9.85
C THR A 134 7.55 28.06 8.69
N ALA A 135 7.09 26.85 8.90
CA ALA A 135 6.49 26.02 7.86
C ALA A 135 5.36 25.13 8.42
N PRO A 136 4.26 25.73 8.92
CA PRO A 136 3.20 24.97 9.58
C PRO A 136 2.53 23.94 8.65
N HIS A 137 2.49 24.18 7.34
CA HIS A 137 1.84 23.33 6.35
C HIS A 137 2.48 21.93 6.22
N GLY A 138 3.73 21.74 6.66
CA GLY A 138 4.42 20.44 6.59
C GLY A 138 4.01 19.42 7.67
N TRP A 139 3.03 19.73 8.53
CA TRP A 139 2.65 18.89 9.68
C TRP A 139 2.25 17.45 9.36
N ALA A 140 1.77 17.22 8.15
CA ALA A 140 1.35 15.88 7.73
C ALA A 140 2.51 14.99 7.24
N THR A 141 3.69 15.55 7.01
CA THR A 141 4.85 14.76 6.54
C THR A 141 5.24 13.61 7.49
N PRO A 142 5.35 13.79 8.82
CA PRO A 142 5.76 12.71 9.74
C PRO A 142 4.63 11.75 10.12
N ILE A 143 3.39 11.95 9.66
CA ILE A 143 2.25 11.13 10.08
C ILE A 143 2.08 9.85 9.28
N ALA A 144 2.57 9.78 8.05
CA ALA A 144 2.36 8.64 7.17
C ALA A 144 3.22 7.42 7.55
N THR A 145 2.71 6.22 7.25
CA THR A 145 3.44 4.94 7.39
C THR A 145 3.56 4.25 6.04
N ASP A 146 4.73 3.71 5.74
CA ASP A 146 4.94 2.85 4.58
C ASP A 146 4.71 1.39 4.99
N ILE A 147 3.52 0.87 4.70
CA ILE A 147 3.11 -0.50 5.07
C ILE A 147 4.05 -1.54 4.45
N ALA A 148 4.38 -1.39 3.17
CA ALA A 148 5.20 -2.37 2.45
C ALA A 148 6.61 -2.47 3.04
N PHE A 149 7.22 -1.31 3.33
CA PHE A 149 8.54 -1.26 3.95
C PHE A 149 8.51 -1.78 5.39
N ALA A 150 7.55 -1.34 6.20
CA ALA A 150 7.44 -1.74 7.59
C ALA A 150 7.17 -3.25 7.77
N LEU A 151 6.26 -3.85 6.98
CA LEU A 151 6.03 -5.30 6.97
C LEU A 151 7.26 -6.07 6.49
N GLY A 152 8.01 -5.51 5.52
CA GLY A 152 9.28 -6.07 5.09
C GLY A 152 10.29 -6.15 6.23
N VAL A 153 10.49 -5.05 6.96
CA VAL A 153 11.38 -4.98 8.14
C VAL A 153 10.88 -5.90 9.25
N MET A 154 9.57 -5.92 9.54
CA MET A 154 8.98 -6.85 10.53
C MET A 154 9.18 -8.32 10.14
N SER A 155 9.25 -8.62 8.86
CA SER A 155 9.46 -10.00 8.40
C SER A 155 10.88 -10.51 8.69
N LEU A 156 11.87 -9.62 8.81
CA LEU A 156 13.24 -9.97 9.23
C LEU A 156 13.29 -10.48 10.68
N LEU A 157 12.33 -10.09 11.50
CA LEU A 157 12.21 -10.57 12.88
C LEU A 157 11.64 -11.99 12.99
N GLY A 158 11.12 -12.55 11.89
CA GLY A 158 10.62 -13.93 11.81
C GLY A 158 9.56 -14.24 12.86
N ASN A 159 9.79 -15.28 13.65
CA ASN A 159 8.86 -15.77 14.68
C ASN A 159 8.88 -14.94 15.98
N ARG A 160 9.73 -13.92 16.10
CA ARG A 160 9.82 -13.05 17.28
C ARG A 160 8.63 -12.11 17.40
N ILE A 161 7.96 -11.83 16.29
CA ILE A 161 6.71 -11.07 16.28
C ILE A 161 5.55 -12.05 15.99
N SER A 162 4.52 -11.98 16.85
CA SER A 162 3.35 -12.83 16.69
C SER A 162 2.58 -12.49 15.40
N PRO A 163 1.93 -13.47 14.74
CA PRO A 163 1.06 -13.18 13.60
C PRO A 163 -0.03 -12.15 13.94
N GLN A 164 -0.54 -12.18 15.17
CA GLN A 164 -1.55 -11.23 15.64
C GLN A 164 -1.02 -9.79 15.71
N THR A 165 0.26 -9.61 16.05
CA THR A 165 0.91 -8.30 16.04
C THR A 165 1.07 -7.76 14.62
N LYS A 166 1.41 -8.63 13.65
CA LYS A 166 1.48 -8.22 12.24
C LYS A 166 0.10 -7.78 11.73
N VAL A 167 -0.95 -8.52 12.08
CA VAL A 167 -2.32 -8.15 11.73
C VAL A 167 -2.75 -6.84 12.41
N PHE A 168 -2.42 -6.67 13.69
CA PHE A 168 -2.67 -5.41 14.42
C PHE A 168 -1.96 -4.23 13.75
N PHE A 169 -0.67 -4.38 13.42
CA PHE A 169 0.09 -3.37 12.70
C PHE A 169 -0.52 -3.05 11.33
N GLN A 170 -0.91 -4.06 10.58
CA GLN A 170 -1.53 -3.90 9.27
C GLN A 170 -2.84 -3.11 9.35
N THR A 171 -3.71 -3.45 10.31
CA THR A 171 -4.97 -2.73 10.53
C THR A 171 -4.73 -1.29 10.98
N LEU A 172 -3.72 -1.05 11.83
CA LEU A 172 -3.31 0.29 12.27
C LEU A 172 -2.79 1.11 11.07
N ALA A 173 -1.91 0.52 10.26
CA ALA A 173 -1.32 1.22 9.12
C ALA A 173 -2.35 1.52 8.01
N ILE A 174 -3.31 0.62 7.77
CA ILE A 174 -4.45 0.91 6.87
C ILE A 174 -5.29 2.07 7.41
N ALA A 175 -5.55 2.12 8.74
CA ALA A 175 -6.26 3.24 9.35
C ALA A 175 -5.46 4.56 9.23
N ASP A 176 -4.16 4.49 9.36
CA ASP A 176 -3.22 5.61 9.19
C ASP A 176 -3.23 6.15 7.75
N ASP A 177 -3.20 5.26 6.76
CA ASP A 177 -3.29 5.62 5.35
C ASP A 177 -4.63 6.29 5.02
N ILE A 178 -5.75 5.82 5.60
CA ILE A 178 -7.05 6.48 5.44
C ILE A 178 -7.00 7.91 5.97
N LEU A 179 -6.43 8.09 7.17
CA LEU A 179 -6.28 9.42 7.76
C LEU A 179 -5.38 10.30 6.90
N ALA A 180 -4.27 9.76 6.38
CA ALA A 180 -3.38 10.49 5.48
C ALA A 180 -4.09 10.90 4.18
N ILE A 181 -4.87 10.01 3.56
CA ILE A 181 -5.68 10.31 2.37
C ILE A 181 -6.68 11.43 2.64
N VAL A 182 -7.39 11.37 3.78
CA VAL A 182 -8.34 12.42 4.18
C VAL A 182 -7.62 13.75 4.41
N VAL A 183 -6.46 13.73 5.06
CA VAL A 183 -5.62 14.92 5.29
C VAL A 183 -5.15 15.51 3.95
N ILE A 184 -4.64 14.69 3.04
CA ILE A 184 -4.21 15.15 1.71
C ILE A 184 -5.39 15.80 0.98
N ALA A 185 -6.56 15.17 0.99
CA ALA A 185 -7.74 15.68 0.29
C ALA A 185 -8.25 17.04 0.84
N LEU A 186 -8.19 17.23 2.16
CA LEU A 186 -8.74 18.41 2.81
C LEU A 186 -7.77 19.58 2.91
N PHE A 187 -6.47 19.32 3.04
CA PHE A 187 -5.49 20.37 3.38
C PHE A 187 -4.51 20.69 2.27
N TYR A 188 -4.31 19.80 1.29
CA TYR A 188 -3.28 19.95 0.25
C TYR A 188 -3.86 20.09 -1.16
N GLY A 189 -5.19 20.11 -1.33
CA GLY A 189 -5.85 20.36 -2.62
C GLY A 189 -5.72 21.81 -3.08
N HIS A 190 -5.67 22.00 -4.40
CA HIS A 190 -5.80 23.33 -5.00
C HIS A 190 -7.27 23.74 -5.14
N THR A 191 -7.52 25.01 -5.52
CA THR A 191 -8.89 25.48 -5.83
C THR A 191 -9.47 24.65 -6.97
N PRO A 192 -10.59 23.92 -6.75
CA PRO A 192 -11.09 22.99 -7.74
C PRO A 192 -11.75 23.72 -8.92
N ASP A 193 -11.48 23.22 -10.15
CA ASP A 193 -12.28 23.59 -11.31
C ASP A 193 -13.63 22.87 -11.23
N ILE A 194 -14.70 23.69 -11.15
CA ILE A 194 -16.08 23.20 -10.94
C ILE A 194 -16.56 22.31 -12.11
N ALA A 195 -16.14 22.61 -13.35
CA ALA A 195 -16.55 21.83 -14.51
C ALA A 195 -15.96 20.42 -14.47
N TRP A 196 -14.66 20.30 -14.22
CA TRP A 196 -13.99 19.01 -14.09
C TRP A 196 -14.41 18.25 -12.84
N LEU A 197 -14.71 18.95 -11.75
CA LEU A 197 -15.27 18.34 -10.54
C LEU A 197 -16.65 17.74 -10.82
N ALA A 198 -17.52 18.46 -11.52
CA ALA A 198 -18.83 17.96 -11.94
C ALA A 198 -18.69 16.73 -12.86
N ALA A 199 -17.73 16.75 -13.80
CA ALA A 199 -17.41 15.61 -14.64
C ALA A 199 -16.96 14.40 -13.80
N SER A 200 -16.10 14.60 -12.80
CA SER A 200 -15.65 13.54 -11.87
C SER A 200 -16.84 12.92 -11.12
N LEU A 201 -17.77 13.76 -10.61
CA LEU A 201 -18.99 13.28 -9.98
C LEU A 201 -19.87 12.49 -10.95
N GLY A 202 -19.98 12.93 -12.22
CA GLY A 202 -20.69 12.17 -13.26
C GLY A 202 -20.09 10.79 -13.50
N VAL A 203 -18.75 10.69 -13.53
CA VAL A 203 -18.05 9.39 -13.65
C VAL A 203 -18.30 8.50 -12.43
N LEU A 204 -18.32 9.06 -11.22
CA LEU A 204 -18.67 8.32 -10.00
C LEU A 204 -20.10 7.78 -10.03
N VAL A 205 -21.06 8.53 -10.59
CA VAL A 205 -22.44 8.06 -10.82
C VAL A 205 -22.45 6.90 -11.83
N ILE A 206 -21.63 6.95 -12.90
CA ILE A 206 -21.48 5.84 -13.85
C ILE A 206 -20.93 4.60 -13.13
N LEU A 207 -19.86 4.73 -12.32
CA LEU A 207 -19.30 3.63 -11.54
C LEU A 207 -20.34 3.03 -10.55
N TRP A 208 -21.11 3.89 -9.90
CA TRP A 208 -22.21 3.44 -9.03
C TRP A 208 -23.26 2.68 -9.84
N GLY A 209 -23.66 3.19 -11.00
CA GLY A 209 -24.60 2.53 -11.90
C GLY A 209 -24.10 1.16 -12.36
N MET A 210 -22.82 1.05 -12.76
CA MET A 210 -22.18 -0.22 -13.13
C MET A 210 -22.22 -1.24 -12.00
N ASN A 211 -21.94 -0.79 -10.77
CA ASN A 211 -22.01 -1.63 -9.58
C ASN A 211 -23.46 -2.07 -9.31
N ARG A 212 -24.43 -1.16 -9.45
CA ARG A 212 -25.87 -1.43 -9.27
C ARG A 212 -26.42 -2.39 -10.34
N LEU A 213 -25.96 -2.28 -11.57
CA LEU A 213 -26.26 -3.17 -12.69
C LEU A 213 -25.56 -4.53 -12.59
N LYS A 214 -24.75 -4.74 -11.55
CA LYS A 214 -24.04 -6.00 -11.29
C LYS A 214 -23.11 -6.41 -12.44
N ILE A 215 -22.36 -5.46 -12.99
CA ILE A 215 -21.31 -5.76 -13.96
C ILE A 215 -20.13 -6.38 -13.21
N TYR A 216 -19.90 -7.69 -13.39
CA TYR A 216 -18.84 -8.43 -12.68
C TYR A 216 -17.49 -8.52 -13.42
N SER A 217 -17.37 -7.84 -14.55
CA SER A 217 -16.09 -7.70 -15.27
C SER A 217 -15.26 -6.56 -14.66
N SER A 218 -13.98 -6.78 -14.37
CA SER A 218 -13.08 -5.75 -13.84
C SER A 218 -12.62 -4.73 -14.89
N GLY A 219 -12.50 -5.13 -16.17
CA GLY A 219 -12.00 -4.29 -17.24
C GLY A 219 -12.76 -2.95 -17.40
N PRO A 220 -14.11 -2.96 -17.53
CA PRO A 220 -14.88 -1.73 -17.63
C PRO A 220 -14.70 -0.77 -16.46
N TYR A 221 -14.55 -1.28 -15.22
CA TYR A 221 -14.27 -0.45 -14.04
C TYR A 221 -12.92 0.24 -14.13
N LEU A 222 -11.88 -0.48 -14.60
CA LEU A 222 -10.54 0.10 -14.76
C LEU A 222 -10.53 1.18 -15.85
N LEU A 223 -11.25 0.97 -16.96
CA LEU A 223 -11.38 1.98 -18.02
C LEU A 223 -12.10 3.24 -17.53
N VAL A 224 -13.24 3.08 -16.84
CA VAL A 224 -13.97 4.22 -16.27
C VAL A 224 -13.15 4.86 -15.14
N GLY A 225 -12.38 4.08 -14.37
CA GLY A 225 -11.43 4.57 -13.38
C GLY A 225 -10.32 5.43 -13.98
N LEU A 226 -9.83 5.09 -15.17
CA LEU A 226 -8.87 5.92 -15.91
C LEU A 226 -9.50 7.27 -16.31
N VAL A 227 -10.76 7.26 -16.75
CA VAL A 227 -11.50 8.51 -17.04
C VAL A 227 -11.69 9.33 -15.76
N LEU A 228 -11.99 8.69 -14.62
CA LEU A 228 -12.08 9.35 -13.33
C LEU A 228 -10.76 10.04 -12.97
N TRP A 229 -9.62 9.34 -13.15
CA TRP A 229 -8.30 9.89 -12.88
C TRP A 229 -8.02 11.13 -13.74
N VAL A 230 -8.32 11.08 -15.05
CA VAL A 230 -8.16 12.25 -15.94
C VAL A 230 -9.03 13.42 -15.49
N CYS A 231 -10.29 13.18 -15.15
CA CYS A 231 -11.19 14.23 -14.67
C CYS A 231 -10.68 14.85 -13.35
N MET A 232 -10.20 14.03 -12.41
CA MET A 232 -9.66 14.52 -11.15
C MET A 232 -8.34 15.28 -11.34
N TYR A 233 -7.47 14.83 -12.25
CA TYR A 233 -6.23 15.52 -12.58
C TYR A 233 -6.50 16.95 -13.07
N HIS A 234 -7.47 17.14 -13.96
CA HIS A 234 -7.86 18.47 -14.46
C HIS A 234 -8.69 19.28 -13.46
N SER A 235 -9.30 18.63 -12.45
CA SER A 235 -10.12 19.34 -11.46
C SER A 235 -9.32 20.09 -10.40
N GLY A 236 -7.99 19.89 -10.31
CA GLY A 236 -7.16 20.45 -9.23
C GLY A 236 -7.25 19.70 -7.91
N ILE A 237 -8.07 18.63 -7.85
CA ILE A 237 -8.06 17.70 -6.72
C ILE A 237 -6.99 16.63 -6.99
N HIS A 238 -6.36 16.13 -5.92
CA HIS A 238 -5.33 15.11 -6.08
C HIS A 238 -5.83 13.88 -6.87
N ALA A 239 -5.27 13.70 -8.06
CA ALA A 239 -5.65 12.63 -8.99
C ALA A 239 -5.46 11.23 -8.40
N THR A 240 -4.55 11.08 -7.46
CA THR A 240 -4.29 9.83 -6.72
C THR A 240 -5.51 9.29 -5.99
N LEU A 241 -6.44 10.16 -5.55
CA LEU A 241 -7.68 9.76 -4.88
C LEU A 241 -8.62 8.96 -5.79
N ALA A 242 -8.50 9.11 -7.12
CA ALA A 242 -9.29 8.34 -8.07
C ALA A 242 -9.15 6.82 -7.86
N GLY A 243 -7.94 6.35 -7.50
CA GLY A 243 -7.69 4.95 -7.19
C GLY A 243 -8.52 4.44 -6.01
N VAL A 244 -8.51 5.18 -4.91
CA VAL A 244 -9.28 4.82 -3.70
C VAL A 244 -10.79 4.83 -4.00
N LEU A 245 -11.28 5.88 -4.66
CA LEU A 245 -12.69 5.98 -5.02
C LEU A 245 -13.13 4.82 -5.91
N LEU A 246 -12.32 4.47 -6.94
CA LEU A 246 -12.59 3.33 -7.81
C LEU A 246 -12.70 2.03 -7.05
N ALA A 247 -11.83 1.78 -6.05
CA ALA A 247 -11.85 0.57 -5.24
C ALA A 247 -13.21 0.35 -4.54
N PHE A 248 -13.83 1.43 -4.07
CA PHE A 248 -15.14 1.34 -3.41
C PHE A 248 -16.27 0.89 -4.33
N PHE A 249 -16.15 1.12 -5.64
CA PHE A 249 -17.17 0.70 -6.62
C PHE A 249 -16.91 -0.71 -7.19
N LEU A 250 -15.72 -1.28 -7.08
CA LEU A 250 -15.45 -2.66 -7.52
C LEU A 250 -16.33 -3.65 -6.75
N PRO A 251 -17.05 -4.59 -7.42
CA PRO A 251 -17.85 -5.59 -6.73
C PRO A 251 -17.02 -6.52 -5.84
N SER A 252 -17.44 -6.66 -4.57
CA SER A 252 -16.77 -7.50 -3.56
C SER A 252 -17.47 -8.84 -3.30
N HIS A 253 -18.52 -9.15 -4.04
CA HIS A 253 -19.31 -10.37 -3.88
C HIS A 253 -19.20 -11.21 -5.15
N SER A 254 -19.30 -12.54 -5.00
CA SER A 254 -19.49 -13.46 -6.13
C SER A 254 -20.95 -13.41 -6.57
N ASP A 255 -21.22 -13.51 -7.87
CA ASP A 255 -22.55 -13.65 -8.44
C ASP A 255 -23.00 -15.12 -8.53
N VAL A 256 -22.09 -16.06 -8.25
CA VAL A 256 -22.36 -17.50 -8.26
C VAL A 256 -22.85 -17.97 -6.89
N ARG A 257 -23.88 -18.84 -6.89
CA ARG A 257 -24.32 -19.51 -5.67
C ARG A 257 -23.35 -20.59 -5.24
N LEU A 258 -22.41 -20.24 -4.37
CA LEU A 258 -21.30 -21.11 -3.93
C LEU A 258 -21.81 -22.42 -3.30
N SER A 259 -22.97 -22.43 -2.65
CA SER A 259 -23.60 -23.63 -2.08
C SER A 259 -24.00 -24.69 -3.12
N LYS A 260 -24.22 -24.28 -4.37
CA LYS A 260 -24.60 -25.17 -5.49
C LYS A 260 -23.43 -25.45 -6.44
N LEU A 261 -22.29 -24.78 -6.26
CA LEU A 261 -21.14 -24.87 -7.16
C LEU A 261 -20.59 -26.30 -7.27
N GLY A 262 -20.43 -26.99 -6.14
CA GLY A 262 -19.88 -28.35 -6.13
C GLY A 262 -20.76 -29.34 -6.91
N SER A 263 -22.07 -29.33 -6.70
CA SER A 263 -22.99 -30.22 -7.41
C SER A 263 -23.11 -29.87 -8.90
N TRP A 264 -23.05 -28.57 -9.24
CA TRP A 264 -23.03 -28.12 -10.63
C TRP A 264 -21.75 -28.55 -11.34
N LEU A 265 -20.58 -28.36 -10.70
CA LEU A 265 -19.28 -28.74 -11.25
C LEU A 265 -19.17 -30.26 -11.48
N SER A 266 -19.62 -31.06 -10.51
CA SER A 266 -19.61 -32.52 -10.65
C SER A 266 -20.52 -33.02 -11.78
N ARG A 267 -21.62 -32.33 -12.08
CA ARG A 267 -22.48 -32.65 -13.21
C ARG A 267 -21.82 -32.28 -14.52
N ARG A 268 -21.27 -31.05 -14.61
CA ARG A 268 -20.56 -30.58 -15.81
C ARG A 268 -19.31 -31.39 -16.14
N ALA A 269 -18.59 -31.85 -15.09
CA ALA A 269 -17.43 -32.72 -15.30
C ALA A 269 -17.83 -34.06 -15.95
N ARG A 270 -18.97 -34.67 -15.53
CA ARG A 270 -19.49 -35.88 -16.18
C ARG A 270 -19.93 -35.61 -17.61
N GLU A 271 -20.66 -34.53 -17.86
CA GLU A 271 -21.06 -34.14 -19.23
C GLU A 271 -19.84 -33.94 -20.14
N LEU A 272 -18.71 -33.40 -19.62
CA LEU A 272 -17.47 -33.28 -20.37
C LEU A 272 -16.84 -34.63 -20.69
N ASP A 273 -16.83 -35.56 -19.72
CA ASP A 273 -16.29 -36.92 -19.94
C ASP A 273 -17.13 -37.66 -20.98
N ASP A 274 -18.47 -37.49 -20.96
CA ASP A 274 -19.39 -38.10 -21.94
C ASP A 274 -19.26 -37.56 -23.36
N HIS A 275 -18.84 -36.30 -23.52
CA HIS A 275 -18.67 -35.66 -24.83
C HIS A 275 -17.22 -35.64 -25.35
N TYR A 276 -16.29 -36.18 -24.56
CA TYR A 276 -14.88 -36.28 -24.95
C TYR A 276 -14.63 -37.52 -25.79
N ASP A 277 -14.03 -37.33 -26.96
CA ASP A 277 -13.61 -38.39 -27.85
C ASP A 277 -12.09 -38.33 -28.07
N ASP A 278 -11.40 -39.43 -27.74
CA ASP A 278 -9.94 -39.57 -27.88
C ASP A 278 -9.50 -39.67 -29.35
N GLU A 279 -10.39 -40.10 -30.28
CA GLU A 279 -10.06 -40.28 -31.67
C GLU A 279 -10.09 -38.99 -32.49
N HIS A 280 -10.84 -37.99 -32.02
CA HIS A 280 -11.02 -36.73 -32.73
C HIS A 280 -10.21 -35.59 -32.10
N HIS A 281 -9.68 -34.69 -32.96
CA HIS A 281 -8.97 -33.52 -32.52
C HIS A 281 -9.92 -32.57 -31.73
N VAL A 282 -9.45 -32.04 -30.57
CA VAL A 282 -10.26 -31.19 -29.65
C VAL A 282 -10.94 -30.02 -30.36
N LEU A 283 -10.32 -29.42 -31.39
CA LEU A 283 -10.93 -28.33 -32.15
C LEU A 283 -12.21 -28.71 -32.91
N GLY A 284 -12.40 -30.02 -33.21
CA GLY A 284 -13.60 -30.55 -33.82
C GLY A 284 -14.71 -30.93 -32.83
N GLN A 285 -14.41 -30.96 -31.54
CA GLN A 285 -15.33 -31.36 -30.49
C GLN A 285 -16.07 -30.16 -29.91
N HIS A 286 -17.06 -29.65 -30.63
CA HIS A 286 -17.77 -28.41 -30.25
C HIS A 286 -18.49 -28.50 -28.90
N ASP A 287 -19.12 -29.63 -28.59
CA ASP A 287 -19.87 -29.82 -27.34
C ASP A 287 -18.94 -29.89 -26.13
N PHE A 288 -17.80 -30.58 -26.27
CA PHE A 288 -16.74 -30.62 -25.26
C PHE A 288 -16.16 -29.22 -24.98
N THR A 289 -15.77 -28.48 -26.05
CA THR A 289 -15.18 -27.16 -25.91
C THR A 289 -16.16 -26.13 -25.36
N HIS A 290 -17.45 -26.23 -25.74
CA HIS A 290 -18.51 -25.40 -25.16
C HIS A 290 -18.74 -25.68 -23.68
N GLY A 291 -18.72 -26.96 -23.29
CA GLY A 291 -18.79 -27.39 -21.88
C GLY A 291 -17.61 -26.87 -21.05
N ALA A 292 -16.39 -27.00 -21.59
CA ALA A 292 -15.17 -26.50 -20.94
C ALA A 292 -15.20 -24.97 -20.76
N ASN A 293 -15.58 -24.22 -21.80
CA ASN A 293 -15.74 -22.76 -21.72
C ASN A 293 -16.82 -22.35 -20.70
N SER A 294 -17.90 -23.10 -20.57
CA SER A 294 -18.94 -22.83 -19.57
C SER A 294 -18.40 -22.99 -18.14
N ILE A 295 -17.55 -24.00 -17.88
CA ILE A 295 -16.88 -24.19 -16.59
C ILE A 295 -15.93 -23.02 -16.32
N GLU A 296 -15.10 -22.63 -17.30
CA GLU A 296 -14.18 -21.52 -17.18
C GLU A 296 -14.91 -20.22 -16.81
N GLN A 297 -16.00 -19.89 -17.52
CA GLN A 297 -16.81 -18.70 -17.24
C GLN A 297 -17.36 -18.71 -15.80
N VAL A 298 -17.98 -19.81 -15.36
CA VAL A 298 -18.52 -19.91 -14.00
C VAL A 298 -17.40 -19.81 -12.96
N MET A 299 -16.28 -20.49 -13.17
CA MET A 299 -15.14 -20.41 -12.25
C MET A 299 -14.54 -19.00 -12.19
N HIS A 300 -14.52 -18.27 -13.30
CA HIS A 300 -14.12 -16.87 -13.33
C HIS A 300 -15.05 -15.98 -12.47
N HIS A 301 -16.35 -16.28 -12.45
CA HIS A 301 -17.34 -15.55 -11.66
C HIS A 301 -17.38 -15.94 -10.16
N VAL A 302 -16.77 -17.07 -9.78
CA VAL A 302 -16.62 -17.47 -8.37
C VAL A 302 -15.80 -16.45 -7.58
N THR A 303 -14.74 -15.93 -8.19
CA THR A 303 -13.86 -14.96 -7.55
C THR A 303 -14.37 -13.54 -7.79
N PRO A 304 -14.65 -12.73 -6.74
CA PRO A 304 -15.10 -11.36 -6.90
C PRO A 304 -14.14 -10.50 -7.73
N PRO A 305 -14.64 -9.55 -8.54
CA PRO A 305 -13.79 -8.61 -9.29
C PRO A 305 -12.76 -7.89 -8.43
N LEU A 306 -13.11 -7.45 -7.22
CA LEU A 306 -12.21 -6.84 -6.26
C LEU A 306 -10.97 -7.71 -6.01
N GLN A 307 -11.15 -9.00 -5.70
CA GLN A 307 -10.05 -9.92 -5.38
C GLN A 307 -9.19 -10.25 -6.60
N ARG A 308 -9.81 -10.28 -7.79
CA ARG A 308 -9.06 -10.47 -9.05
C ARG A 308 -8.15 -9.28 -9.34
N VAL A 309 -8.67 -8.07 -9.20
CA VAL A 309 -7.90 -6.83 -9.38
C VAL A 309 -6.76 -6.77 -8.37
N GLU A 310 -7.03 -7.02 -7.09
CA GLU A 310 -6.02 -7.09 -6.02
C GLU A 310 -4.86 -8.02 -6.40
N HIS A 311 -5.19 -9.24 -6.83
CA HIS A 311 -4.19 -10.25 -7.16
C HIS A 311 -3.25 -9.84 -8.30
N TYR A 312 -3.77 -9.16 -9.33
CA TYR A 312 -2.95 -8.68 -10.45
C TYR A 312 -2.18 -7.41 -10.09
N ILE A 313 -2.83 -6.47 -9.40
CA ILE A 313 -2.25 -5.16 -9.09
C ILE A 313 -1.21 -5.26 -7.98
N SER A 314 -1.39 -6.12 -6.96
CA SER A 314 -0.46 -6.18 -5.82
C SER A 314 0.98 -6.50 -6.23
N VAL A 315 1.18 -7.43 -7.17
CA VAL A 315 2.51 -7.75 -7.69
C VAL A 315 3.09 -6.58 -8.48
N PHE A 316 2.28 -5.96 -9.34
CA PHE A 316 2.69 -4.81 -10.15
C PHE A 316 3.04 -3.61 -9.26
N VAL A 317 2.23 -3.32 -8.25
CA VAL A 317 2.50 -2.22 -7.30
C VAL A 317 3.78 -2.47 -6.54
N ASN A 318 3.94 -3.63 -5.93
CA ASN A 318 5.07 -3.91 -5.04
C ASN A 318 6.43 -4.02 -5.78
N PHE A 319 6.43 -4.46 -7.03
CA PHE A 319 7.67 -4.72 -7.77
C PHE A 319 7.95 -3.74 -8.91
N VAL A 320 6.98 -2.90 -9.29
CA VAL A 320 7.15 -1.90 -10.35
C VAL A 320 6.82 -0.51 -9.84
N VAL A 321 5.60 -0.28 -9.34
CA VAL A 321 5.14 1.07 -8.97
C VAL A 321 5.97 1.64 -7.82
N LEU A 322 6.05 0.92 -6.68
CA LEU A 322 6.77 1.40 -5.51
C LEU A 322 8.29 1.56 -5.74
N PRO A 323 8.99 0.63 -6.42
CA PRO A 323 10.40 0.84 -6.76
C PRO A 323 10.64 2.02 -7.70
N ILE A 324 9.80 2.22 -8.73
CA ILE A 324 9.90 3.37 -9.63
C ILE A 324 9.63 4.66 -8.85
N PHE A 325 8.58 4.68 -8.03
CA PHE A 325 8.26 5.84 -7.19
C PHE A 325 9.40 6.16 -6.23
N ALA A 326 9.97 5.13 -5.56
CA ALA A 326 11.11 5.30 -4.67
C ALA A 326 12.35 5.83 -5.42
N PHE A 327 12.61 5.33 -6.63
CA PHE A 327 13.71 5.81 -7.47
C PHE A 327 13.54 7.28 -7.86
N VAL A 328 12.36 7.66 -8.33
CA VAL A 328 12.08 9.04 -8.78
C VAL A 328 12.14 10.03 -7.61
N ASN A 329 11.58 9.66 -6.46
CA ASN A 329 11.42 10.58 -5.34
C ASN A 329 12.60 10.59 -4.35
N ALA A 330 13.44 9.56 -4.36
CA ALA A 330 14.69 9.54 -3.59
C ALA A 330 15.89 10.13 -4.35
N GLN A 331 15.66 10.90 -5.42
CA GLN A 331 16.68 11.72 -6.10
C GLN A 331 17.06 12.91 -5.20
N ILE A 332 17.94 12.66 -4.21
CA ILE A 332 18.37 13.65 -3.22
C ILE A 332 19.82 14.01 -3.50
N THR A 333 20.06 15.23 -3.97
CA THR A 333 21.41 15.76 -4.19
C THR A 333 22.01 16.21 -2.87
N LEU A 334 22.95 15.43 -2.36
CA LEU A 334 23.72 15.75 -1.16
C LEU A 334 25.04 16.45 -1.50
N VAL A 335 25.56 16.22 -2.72
CA VAL A 335 26.80 16.88 -3.18
C VAL A 335 26.52 18.35 -3.41
N GLY A 336 27.22 19.21 -2.67
CA GLY A 336 27.03 20.67 -2.69
C GLY A 336 25.91 21.19 -1.77
N ALA A 337 25.18 20.31 -1.08
CA ALA A 337 24.22 20.74 -0.09
C ALA A 337 24.94 21.25 1.19
N ASP A 338 24.40 22.32 1.78
CA ASP A 338 24.84 22.77 3.08
C ASP A 338 24.27 21.89 4.19
N PHE A 339 25.06 20.87 4.60
CA PHE A 339 24.68 19.97 5.69
C PHE A 339 24.41 20.72 7.01
N GLY A 340 25.10 21.85 7.24
CA GLY A 340 24.88 22.66 8.42
C GLY A 340 23.47 23.26 8.42
N ALA A 341 23.04 23.80 7.28
CA ALA A 341 21.70 24.33 7.09
C ALA A 341 20.63 23.22 7.18
N LEU A 342 20.89 22.03 6.59
CA LEU A 342 19.98 20.88 6.68
C LEU A 342 19.81 20.39 8.12
N LEU A 343 20.91 20.23 8.85
CA LEU A 343 20.90 19.79 10.24
C LEU A 343 20.33 20.84 11.21
N SER A 344 20.37 22.11 10.87
CA SER A 344 19.78 23.20 11.67
C SER A 344 18.33 23.51 11.27
N SER A 345 17.80 22.87 10.21
CA SER A 345 16.45 23.09 9.72
C SER A 345 15.40 22.61 10.71
N ASN A 346 14.53 23.53 11.13
CA ASN A 346 13.38 23.18 11.98
C ASN A 346 12.46 22.18 11.31
N ILE A 347 12.32 22.23 9.96
CA ILE A 347 11.54 21.27 9.17
C ILE A 347 12.13 19.87 9.33
N ALA A 348 13.46 19.72 9.16
CA ALA A 348 14.11 18.44 9.32
C ALA A 348 13.94 17.87 10.74
N HIS A 349 14.10 18.70 11.77
CA HIS A 349 13.86 18.30 13.16
C HIS A 349 12.41 17.89 13.41
N GLY A 350 11.45 18.68 12.92
CA GLY A 350 10.01 18.42 13.08
C GLY A 350 9.60 17.10 12.43
N VAL A 351 10.09 16.82 11.22
CA VAL A 351 9.81 15.56 10.50
C VAL A 351 10.49 14.39 11.19
N PHE A 352 11.79 14.52 11.53
CA PHE A 352 12.55 13.43 12.15
C PHE A 352 11.99 13.04 13.53
N PHE A 353 11.85 14.00 14.44
CA PHE A 353 11.36 13.72 15.79
C PHE A 353 9.86 13.38 15.78
N GLY A 354 9.08 13.97 14.89
CA GLY A 354 7.69 13.58 14.67
C GLY A 354 7.54 12.11 14.32
N ALA A 355 8.33 11.61 13.36
CA ALA A 355 8.26 10.22 12.94
C ALA A 355 8.90 9.25 13.95
N VAL A 356 10.14 9.53 14.43
CA VAL A 356 10.91 8.59 15.27
C VAL A 356 10.40 8.54 16.71
N LEU A 357 9.98 9.66 17.27
CA LEU A 357 9.49 9.74 18.66
C LEU A 357 7.97 9.93 18.73
N GLY A 358 7.42 10.83 17.90
CA GLY A 358 6.00 11.19 17.97
C GLY A 358 5.09 10.00 17.65
N LYS A 359 5.40 9.27 16.61
CA LYS A 359 4.57 8.15 16.17
C LYS A 359 4.55 7.00 17.18
N PRO A 360 5.69 6.48 17.67
CA PRO A 360 5.69 5.49 18.73
C PRO A 360 4.96 5.97 19.99
N LEU A 361 5.25 7.20 20.42
CA LEU A 361 4.60 7.78 21.61
C LEU A 361 3.09 7.86 21.46
N GLY A 362 2.60 8.33 20.30
CA GLY A 362 1.17 8.45 20.02
C GLY A 362 0.47 7.10 20.02
N ILE A 363 1.03 6.11 19.34
CA ILE A 363 0.47 4.76 19.25
C ILE A 363 0.46 4.09 20.65
N ILE A 364 1.57 4.14 21.39
CA ILE A 364 1.71 3.50 22.70
C ILE A 364 0.81 4.20 23.72
N LEU A 365 0.83 5.54 23.78
CA LEU A 365 0.05 6.32 24.74
C LEU A 365 -1.45 6.06 24.58
N VAL A 366 -1.97 6.18 23.36
CA VAL A 366 -3.40 5.98 23.10
C VAL A 366 -3.79 4.53 23.37
N THR A 367 -2.97 3.54 22.92
CA THR A 367 -3.20 2.13 23.24
C THR A 367 -3.24 1.91 24.75
N PHE A 368 -2.28 2.49 25.51
CA PHE A 368 -2.23 2.38 26.97
C PHE A 368 -3.47 2.98 27.63
N LEU A 369 -3.88 4.18 27.23
CA LEU A 369 -5.06 4.85 27.77
C LEU A 369 -6.33 4.03 27.54
N LEU A 370 -6.54 3.51 26.32
CA LEU A 370 -7.71 2.71 25.97
C LEU A 370 -7.80 1.39 26.75
N VAL A 371 -6.65 0.74 26.96
CA VAL A 371 -6.57 -0.49 27.75
C VAL A 371 -6.75 -0.22 29.24
N LYS A 372 -6.14 0.87 29.77
CA LYS A 372 -6.26 1.27 31.18
C LYS A 372 -7.69 1.66 31.56
N VAL A 373 -8.37 2.39 30.68
CA VAL A 373 -9.80 2.77 30.87
C VAL A 373 -10.74 1.59 30.59
N LYS A 374 -10.22 0.41 30.18
CA LYS A 374 -10.98 -0.81 29.87
C LYS A 374 -11.95 -0.67 28.68
N ILE A 375 -11.77 0.32 27.82
CA ILE A 375 -12.54 0.49 26.58
C ILE A 375 -12.19 -0.63 25.60
N CYS A 376 -10.89 -0.94 25.47
CA CYS A 376 -10.38 -1.98 24.59
C CYS A 376 -9.52 -2.98 25.39
N LYS A 377 -9.33 -4.16 24.79
CA LYS A 377 -8.37 -5.18 25.27
C LYS A 377 -7.30 -5.40 24.22
N LEU A 378 -6.08 -5.70 24.65
CA LEU A 378 -5.03 -6.13 23.74
C LEU A 378 -5.47 -7.42 23.00
N PRO A 379 -5.11 -7.57 21.72
CA PRO A 379 -5.33 -8.82 21.01
C PRO A 379 -4.63 -9.99 21.69
N ALA A 380 -5.16 -11.20 21.53
CA ALA A 380 -4.54 -12.39 22.08
C ALA A 380 -3.10 -12.54 21.60
N LYS A 381 -2.16 -12.88 22.49
CA LYS A 381 -0.71 -13.04 22.21
C LYS A 381 0.01 -11.74 21.79
N VAL A 382 -0.57 -10.57 22.03
CA VAL A 382 0.09 -9.27 21.86
C VAL A 382 0.38 -8.71 23.24
N ASP A 383 1.65 -8.49 23.54
CA ASP A 383 2.14 -7.87 24.78
C ASP A 383 2.62 -6.43 24.55
N TRP A 384 2.96 -5.73 25.61
CA TRP A 384 3.43 -4.35 25.52
C TRP A 384 4.74 -4.20 24.76
N ILE A 385 5.60 -5.23 24.78
CA ILE A 385 6.84 -5.26 23.99
C ILE A 385 6.47 -5.23 22.50
N GLN A 386 5.46 -6.00 22.10
CA GLN A 386 5.02 -6.04 20.71
C GLN A 386 4.31 -4.75 20.28
N ILE A 387 3.54 -4.11 21.18
CA ILE A 387 2.94 -2.79 20.90
C ILE A 387 4.04 -1.72 20.73
N THR A 388 5.08 -1.75 21.55
CA THR A 388 6.22 -0.83 21.42
C THR A 388 6.95 -1.08 20.10
N ALA A 389 7.16 -2.33 19.72
CA ALA A 389 7.74 -2.66 18.41
C ALA A 389 6.88 -2.15 17.24
N VAL A 390 5.55 -2.31 17.32
CA VAL A 390 4.59 -1.74 16.35
C VAL A 390 4.72 -0.21 16.28
N GLY A 391 4.79 0.46 17.43
CA GLY A 391 4.99 1.91 17.50
C GLY A 391 6.27 2.36 16.79
N LEU A 392 7.40 1.72 17.09
CA LEU A 392 8.69 2.02 16.47
C LEU A 392 8.67 1.78 14.95
N MET A 393 8.07 0.68 14.50
CA MET A 393 7.91 0.37 13.08
C MET A 393 6.92 1.34 12.39
N GLY A 394 5.98 1.92 13.13
CA GLY A 394 5.07 2.95 12.63
C GLY A 394 5.79 4.21 12.12
N GLY A 395 6.99 4.53 12.64
CA GLY A 395 7.81 5.64 12.16
C GLY A 395 8.45 5.46 10.77
N LEU A 396 8.25 4.29 10.15
CA LEU A 396 8.72 3.99 8.79
C LEU A 396 7.76 4.65 7.77
N GLY A 397 7.97 5.92 7.46
CA GLY A 397 7.08 6.69 6.56
C GLY A 397 7.51 6.73 5.10
N PHE A 398 8.76 6.41 4.82
CA PHE A 398 9.51 6.47 3.56
C PHE A 398 8.73 7.00 2.34
N THR A 399 8.10 6.14 1.52
CA THR A 399 7.43 6.54 0.28
C THR A 399 6.26 7.50 0.50
N MET A 400 5.43 7.23 1.50
CA MET A 400 4.24 8.05 1.78
C MET A 400 4.60 9.41 2.38
N SER A 401 5.58 9.46 3.28
CA SER A 401 6.07 10.73 3.83
C SER A 401 6.77 11.59 2.77
N ILE A 402 7.49 10.99 1.81
CA ILE A 402 8.08 11.72 0.68
C ILE A 402 6.98 12.28 -0.23
N LEU A 403 5.93 11.49 -0.52
CA LEU A 403 4.79 11.98 -1.30
C LEU A 403 4.15 13.21 -0.63
N ILE A 404 3.88 13.11 0.67
CA ILE A 404 3.31 14.24 1.42
C ILE A 404 4.27 15.43 1.45
N SER A 405 5.59 15.21 1.55
CA SER A 405 6.56 16.30 1.49
C SER A 405 6.48 17.08 0.17
N ASN A 406 6.37 16.38 -0.96
CA ASN A 406 6.23 17.03 -2.27
C ASN A 406 4.93 17.83 -2.40
N LEU A 407 3.87 17.44 -1.69
CA LEU A 407 2.58 18.14 -1.69
C LEU A 407 2.53 19.28 -0.68
N ALA A 408 3.24 19.14 0.44
CA ALA A 408 3.17 20.05 1.56
C ALA A 408 4.06 21.28 1.38
N PHE A 409 5.23 21.15 0.78
CA PHE A 409 6.22 22.22 0.70
C PHE A 409 6.28 22.84 -0.70
N PRO A 410 6.20 24.17 -0.82
CA PRO A 410 6.30 24.86 -2.10
C PRO A 410 7.75 25.07 -2.55
N ASP A 411 8.71 25.10 -1.62
CA ASP A 411 10.12 25.40 -1.90
C ASP A 411 10.98 24.15 -2.01
N ALA A 412 11.84 24.10 -3.02
CA ALA A 412 12.72 22.97 -3.26
C ALA A 412 13.69 22.69 -2.10
N GLY A 413 14.14 23.73 -1.37
CA GLY A 413 14.98 23.59 -0.20
C GLY A 413 14.23 22.94 0.99
N GLU A 414 12.99 23.32 1.19
CA GLU A 414 12.10 22.74 2.20
C GLU A 414 11.79 21.28 1.88
N ILE A 415 11.49 20.96 0.61
CA ILE A 415 11.29 19.60 0.13
C ILE A 415 12.55 18.75 0.39
N LEU A 416 13.74 19.28 0.06
CA LEU A 416 14.98 18.59 0.29
C LEU A 416 15.21 18.28 1.78
N ALA A 417 15.02 19.27 2.65
CA ALA A 417 15.16 19.11 4.09
C ALA A 417 14.19 18.06 4.65
N ALA A 418 12.94 18.09 4.18
CA ALA A 418 11.92 17.11 4.57
C ALA A 418 12.26 15.70 4.07
N LYS A 419 12.66 15.52 2.80
CA LYS A 419 13.05 14.22 2.22
C LYS A 419 14.23 13.59 2.94
N VAL A 420 15.27 14.37 3.24
CA VAL A 420 16.45 13.90 4.01
C VAL A 420 16.02 13.44 5.40
N ALA A 421 15.18 14.23 6.07
CA ALA A 421 14.68 13.89 7.40
C ALA A 421 13.79 12.61 7.38
N VAL A 422 12.94 12.44 6.37
CA VAL A 422 12.12 11.23 6.17
C VAL A 422 12.99 10.00 6.00
N LEU A 423 14.02 10.07 5.16
CA LEU A 423 14.96 8.94 4.98
C LEU A 423 15.67 8.60 6.28
N ALA A 424 16.23 9.60 6.96
CA ALA A 424 16.92 9.43 8.24
C ALA A 424 15.98 8.85 9.31
N ALA A 425 14.74 9.35 9.40
CA ALA A 425 13.72 8.86 10.33
C ALA A 425 13.32 7.42 10.05
N SER A 426 13.12 7.07 8.78
CA SER A 426 12.76 5.70 8.37
C SER A 426 13.88 4.71 8.71
N PHE A 427 15.14 5.05 8.43
CA PHE A 427 16.28 4.24 8.81
C PHE A 427 16.41 4.10 10.33
N ALA A 428 16.30 5.20 11.07
CA ALA A 428 16.35 5.19 12.53
C ALA A 428 15.24 4.34 13.14
N SER A 429 14.01 4.48 12.66
CA SER A 429 12.85 3.70 13.12
C SER A 429 13.02 2.19 12.84
N ALA A 430 13.56 1.83 11.66
CA ALA A 430 13.87 0.44 11.33
C ALA A 430 14.88 -0.16 12.30
N ILE A 431 16.00 0.53 12.51
CA ILE A 431 17.07 0.08 13.40
C ILE A 431 16.58 -0.02 14.83
N LEU A 432 15.91 1.02 15.33
CA LEU A 432 15.37 1.04 16.71
C LEU A 432 14.35 -0.07 16.92
N GLY A 433 13.45 -0.31 15.95
CA GLY A 433 12.47 -1.39 16.04
C GLY A 433 13.10 -2.78 16.04
N LEU A 434 14.09 -3.02 15.16
CA LEU A 434 14.83 -4.30 15.13
C LEU A 434 15.62 -4.52 16.41
N LEU A 435 16.39 -3.54 16.87
CA LEU A 435 17.19 -3.61 18.09
C LEU A 435 16.32 -3.82 19.32
N PHE A 436 15.23 -3.07 19.45
CA PHE A 436 14.30 -3.19 20.56
C PHE A 436 13.76 -4.62 20.72
N VAL A 437 13.29 -5.23 19.64
CA VAL A 437 12.76 -6.61 19.67
C VAL A 437 13.86 -7.60 20.02
N HIS A 438 15.08 -7.45 19.47
CA HIS A 438 16.21 -8.32 19.80
C HIS A 438 16.58 -8.25 21.29
N ILE A 439 16.70 -7.04 21.82
CA ILE A 439 17.06 -6.81 23.23
C ILE A 439 15.96 -7.36 24.15
N ALA A 440 14.69 -7.06 23.85
CA ALA A 440 13.56 -7.54 24.66
C ALA A 440 13.48 -9.09 24.72
N GLU A 441 13.76 -9.76 23.57
CA GLU A 441 13.80 -11.23 23.55
C GLU A 441 14.99 -11.80 24.31
N PHE A 442 16.15 -11.17 24.21
CA PHE A 442 17.33 -11.57 24.97
C PHE A 442 17.05 -11.56 26.48
N TYR A 443 16.48 -10.48 27.00
CA TYR A 443 16.08 -10.39 28.42
C TYR A 443 15.03 -11.42 28.81
N LYS A 444 14.05 -11.69 27.93
CA LYS A 444 13.01 -12.69 28.18
C LYS A 444 13.58 -14.11 28.28
N ARG A 445 14.56 -14.43 27.43
CA ARG A 445 15.25 -15.73 27.45
C ARG A 445 16.10 -15.89 28.72
N GLN A 446 16.85 -14.86 29.10
CA GLN A 446 17.68 -14.86 30.30
C GLN A 446 16.84 -15.05 31.60
N LYS A 447 15.71 -14.33 31.66
CA LYS A 447 14.78 -14.47 32.81
C LYS A 447 14.19 -15.90 32.91
N ASN A 448 13.86 -16.53 31.78
CA ASN A 448 13.34 -17.89 31.75
C ASN A 448 14.42 -18.95 32.07
N SER A 449 15.69 -18.69 31.77
CA SER A 449 16.83 -19.54 32.16
C SER A 449 17.03 -19.54 33.65
N ASN A 450 17.08 -18.36 34.27
CA ASN A 450 17.26 -18.20 35.72
C ASN A 450 16.10 -18.84 36.52
N ILE A 451 14.85 -18.74 36.05
CA ILE A 451 13.70 -19.39 36.71
C ILE A 451 13.79 -20.93 36.64
N LYS A 452 14.42 -21.50 35.64
CA LYS A 452 14.64 -22.94 35.56
C LYS A 452 15.76 -23.41 36.46
N GLU A 453 16.84 -22.65 36.61
CA GLU A 453 17.93 -22.93 37.53
C GLU A 453 17.51 -22.79 39.00
N ASP A 454 16.58 -21.87 39.31
CA ASP A 454 16.04 -21.71 40.67
C ASP A 454 14.97 -22.79 41.04
N SER A 455 14.53 -23.58 40.06
CA SER A 455 13.49 -24.61 40.24
C SER A 455 14.03 -26.06 40.26
N GLU A 456 15.33 -26.26 39.95
CA GLU A 456 16.11 -27.49 40.15
C GLU A 456 16.93 -27.44 41.45
#